data_0361453fe061831e6450ab4ab2b0296c
#
_entry.id   0361453fe061831e6450ab4ab2b0296c
#
_cell.length_a   1.000
_cell.length_b   1.000
_cell.length_c   1.000
_cell.angle_alpha   90.00
_cell.angle_beta   90.00
_cell.angle_gamma   90.00
#
_symmetry.space_group_name_H-M   'P 1'
#
loop_
_entity.id
_entity.type
_entity.pdbx_description
1 polymer ?
#
loop_
_entity_poly.entity_id
_entity_poly.type
_entity_poly.pdbx_seq_one_letter_code
_entity_poly.pdbx_strand_id
1 'polypeptide(L)'
;MKNFIEELQWRGMMHDSMPTTEEHLMKSMRSAYVGFDPTSDSLHIGNLVPIMLLAHFQRCGHKPIALVGGATGMIGDPSGKSSERNLLDEKTLRYNQEAIKGQLSHFLDFTSNAANAAVLVNNYDWMKDFSFLEFIRDVGKHISVNYMMAKDSVKNRIGSESKEGMSFTEFTYQLVQGYDFLHLYQNNNASIQMGGSDQWGNITTGTELIRRVGGGKGYAITCPLITKSDGTKFGKSEGGNVWLDAKRTSPYKFYQYWLNASDEDAENYIRIFTFLDKETIDALIIEHKEEPHLRLLQKKIGEEVTLLVHGTAAYENAIKASSILFGKSTASDLKSLDEQTFLDVFDGVPQATVALSDIEEGLDMVGALAAKTSFLASNGEARRALKENAISVNKEKVKEDFAISKEDLIANKYVLLQRGKKTYYLLVVV
;
A
#
# COMPACT_ATOMS: atom_id res chain seq x y z
N MET A 1 -2.33 -27.07 12.94
CA MET A 1 -2.45 -25.61 13.05
C MET A 1 -1.16 -25.08 13.64
N LYS A 2 -0.63 -24.00 13.08
CA LYS A 2 0.49 -23.26 13.69
C LYS A 2 -0.08 -22.31 14.75
N ASN A 3 0.70 -22.00 15.78
CA ASN A 3 0.31 -21.01 16.77
C ASN A 3 0.36 -19.60 16.17
N PHE A 4 -0.80 -18.98 15.99
CA PHE A 4 -0.92 -17.67 15.37
C PHE A 4 -0.37 -16.55 16.27
N ILE A 5 -0.51 -16.67 17.58
CA ILE A 5 0.02 -15.66 18.51
C ILE A 5 1.55 -15.65 18.49
N GLU A 6 2.20 -16.83 18.52
CA GLU A 6 3.65 -16.95 18.35
C GLU A 6 4.12 -16.39 16.99
N GLU A 7 3.36 -16.68 15.90
CA GLU A 7 3.65 -16.15 14.56
C GLU A 7 3.65 -14.62 14.56
N LEU A 8 2.66 -13.97 15.19
CA LEU A 8 2.60 -12.52 15.30
C LEU A 8 3.71 -11.94 16.20
N GLN A 9 4.05 -12.62 17.27
CA GLN A 9 5.07 -12.16 18.23
C GLN A 9 6.46 -12.06 17.57
N TRP A 10 6.92 -13.15 16.94
CA TRP A 10 8.25 -13.12 16.32
C TRP A 10 8.33 -12.21 15.09
N ARG A 11 7.20 -11.96 14.41
CA ARG A 11 7.12 -10.98 13.32
C ARG A 11 7.06 -9.53 13.79
N GLY A 12 6.88 -9.28 15.08
CA GLY A 12 6.66 -7.92 15.60
C GLY A 12 5.28 -7.35 15.26
N MET A 13 4.32 -8.22 14.94
CA MET A 13 2.94 -7.85 14.58
C MET A 13 1.97 -7.92 15.76
N MET A 14 2.41 -8.26 16.96
CA MET A 14 1.58 -8.34 18.15
C MET A 14 1.68 -7.07 18.97
N HIS A 15 0.55 -6.35 19.15
CA HIS A 15 0.47 -5.19 20.03
C HIS A 15 -0.27 -5.60 21.33
N ASP A 16 -1.52 -6.06 21.22
CA ASP A 16 -2.32 -6.45 22.35
C ASP A 16 -3.33 -7.54 21.97
N SER A 17 -3.74 -8.34 22.93
CA SER A 17 -4.81 -9.33 22.79
C SER A 17 -5.59 -9.51 24.07
N MET A 18 -6.87 -9.89 23.96
CA MET A 18 -7.67 -10.20 25.12
C MET A 18 -7.17 -11.48 25.82
N PRO A 19 -7.32 -11.58 27.16
CA PRO A 19 -6.95 -12.78 27.89
C PRO A 19 -7.59 -14.05 27.33
N THR A 20 -6.82 -15.13 27.27
CA THR A 20 -7.23 -16.47 26.77
C THR A 20 -7.45 -16.56 25.26
N THR A 21 -7.03 -15.56 24.47
CA THR A 21 -7.12 -15.57 23.00
C THR A 21 -6.29 -16.70 22.39
N GLU A 22 -5.08 -16.90 22.84
CA GLU A 22 -4.19 -17.98 22.38
C GLU A 22 -4.80 -19.36 22.66
N GLU A 23 -5.26 -19.59 23.88
CA GLU A 23 -5.94 -20.84 24.24
C GLU A 23 -7.18 -21.10 23.38
N HIS A 24 -7.93 -20.03 23.05
CA HIS A 24 -9.10 -20.12 22.18
C HIS A 24 -8.71 -20.53 20.75
N LEU A 25 -7.64 -19.95 20.22
CA LEU A 25 -7.10 -20.26 18.88
C LEU A 25 -6.59 -21.71 18.79
N MET A 26 -5.90 -22.18 19.81
CA MET A 26 -5.31 -23.52 19.80
C MET A 26 -6.31 -24.67 19.90
N LYS A 27 -7.56 -24.40 20.33
CA LYS A 27 -8.59 -25.46 20.46
C LYS A 27 -9.09 -26.02 19.14
N SER A 28 -9.26 -25.18 18.13
CA SER A 28 -9.75 -25.57 16.79
C SER A 28 -9.60 -24.41 15.80
N MET A 29 -9.85 -24.66 14.52
CA MET A 29 -9.97 -23.60 13.52
C MET A 29 -10.99 -22.56 14.00
N ARG A 30 -10.62 -21.28 13.90
CA ARG A 30 -11.44 -20.13 14.27
C ARG A 30 -11.63 -19.22 13.06
N SER A 31 -12.72 -18.44 13.09
CA SER A 31 -12.89 -17.33 12.16
C SER A 31 -12.56 -16.01 12.84
N ALA A 32 -11.79 -15.18 12.14
CA ALA A 32 -11.50 -13.82 12.54
C ALA A 32 -11.72 -12.87 11.38
N TYR A 33 -12.03 -11.61 11.67
CA TYR A 33 -12.20 -10.60 10.63
C TYR A 33 -11.36 -9.34 10.83
N VAL A 34 -11.09 -8.67 9.72
CA VAL A 34 -10.57 -7.31 9.65
C VAL A 34 -11.47 -6.49 8.74
N GLY A 35 -11.75 -5.25 9.11
CA GLY A 35 -12.52 -4.30 8.33
C GLY A 35 -11.62 -3.42 7.45
N PHE A 36 -12.08 -3.16 6.23
CA PHE A 36 -11.46 -2.27 5.25
C PHE A 36 -12.50 -1.27 4.75
N ASP A 37 -12.40 -0.02 5.19
CA ASP A 37 -13.28 1.04 4.68
C ASP A 37 -12.88 1.44 3.26
N PRO A 38 -13.81 1.40 2.28
CA PRO A 38 -13.54 1.64 0.87
C PRO A 38 -13.47 3.14 0.55
N THR A 39 -12.55 3.85 1.22
CA THR A 39 -12.38 5.30 1.06
C THR A 39 -11.72 5.71 -0.26
N SER A 40 -11.21 4.76 -1.02
CA SER A 40 -10.63 4.89 -2.36
C SER A 40 -10.82 3.60 -3.13
N ASP A 41 -10.65 3.65 -4.46
CA ASP A 41 -10.65 2.49 -5.35
C ASP A 41 -9.36 1.64 -5.26
N SER A 42 -8.45 2.00 -4.40
CA SER A 42 -7.25 1.21 -4.10
C SER A 42 -6.93 1.25 -2.62
N LEU A 43 -6.39 0.16 -2.13
CA LEU A 43 -5.64 0.10 -0.89
C LEU A 43 -4.22 0.64 -1.12
N HIS A 44 -3.56 1.07 -0.07
CA HIS A 44 -2.17 1.55 -0.09
C HIS A 44 -1.30 0.71 0.85
N ILE A 45 0.01 0.89 0.79
CA ILE A 45 0.97 0.12 1.60
C ILE A 45 0.62 0.11 3.11
N GLY A 46 0.06 1.20 3.64
CA GLY A 46 -0.40 1.23 5.04
C GLY A 46 -1.49 0.20 5.36
N ASN A 47 -2.27 -0.23 4.38
CA ASN A 47 -3.26 -1.29 4.54
C ASN A 47 -2.66 -2.70 4.46
N LEU A 48 -1.39 -2.85 4.07
CA LEU A 48 -0.75 -4.17 4.02
C LEU A 48 -0.67 -4.82 5.41
N VAL A 49 -0.51 -4.05 6.48
CA VAL A 49 -0.42 -4.62 7.83
C VAL A 49 -1.67 -5.42 8.21
N PRO A 50 -2.89 -4.86 8.17
CA PRO A 50 -4.10 -5.62 8.43
C PRO A 50 -4.38 -6.71 7.39
N ILE A 51 -3.91 -6.55 6.14
CA ILE A 51 -4.00 -7.62 5.12
C ILE A 51 -3.09 -8.79 5.52
N MET A 52 -1.82 -8.52 5.87
CA MET A 52 -0.87 -9.55 6.30
C MET A 52 -1.33 -10.25 7.58
N LEU A 53 -2.02 -9.54 8.47
CA LEU A 53 -2.63 -10.13 9.67
C LEU A 53 -3.63 -11.24 9.29
N LEU A 54 -4.54 -10.97 8.34
CA LEU A 54 -5.46 -11.98 7.79
C LEU A 54 -4.74 -13.10 7.04
N ALA A 55 -3.71 -12.76 6.25
CA ALA A 55 -2.97 -13.74 5.47
C ALA A 55 -2.19 -14.71 6.37
N HIS A 56 -1.52 -14.22 7.41
CA HIS A 56 -0.86 -15.08 8.40
C HIS A 56 -1.89 -15.91 9.18
N PHE A 57 -3.06 -15.35 9.50
CA PHE A 57 -4.15 -16.09 10.12
C PHE A 57 -4.60 -17.29 9.27
N GLN A 58 -4.78 -17.08 7.96
CA GLN A 58 -5.10 -18.15 7.02
C GLN A 58 -4.00 -19.20 6.94
N ARG A 59 -2.73 -18.78 6.86
CA ARG A 59 -1.56 -19.67 6.81
C ARG A 59 -1.35 -20.48 8.09
N CYS A 60 -1.83 -19.98 9.23
CA CYS A 60 -1.85 -20.73 10.48
C CYS A 60 -2.99 -21.75 10.57
N GLY A 61 -3.85 -21.84 9.54
CA GLY A 61 -4.93 -22.82 9.43
C GLY A 61 -6.28 -22.33 9.96
N HIS A 62 -6.45 -21.03 10.14
CA HIS A 62 -7.69 -20.40 10.55
C HIS A 62 -8.43 -19.76 9.35
N LYS A 63 -9.70 -19.42 9.53
CA LYS A 63 -10.56 -18.88 8.48
C LYS A 63 -10.66 -17.36 8.55
N PRO A 64 -10.03 -16.61 7.63
CA PRO A 64 -10.13 -15.15 7.59
C PRO A 64 -11.45 -14.70 6.96
N ILE A 65 -11.98 -13.59 7.47
CA ILE A 65 -13.09 -12.85 6.90
C ILE A 65 -12.59 -11.44 6.62
N ALA A 66 -12.62 -11.03 5.36
CA ALA A 66 -12.37 -9.65 4.97
C ALA A 66 -13.71 -8.91 4.90
N LEU A 67 -13.91 -7.92 5.78
CA LEU A 67 -15.09 -7.09 5.77
C LEU A 67 -14.82 -5.80 5.00
N VAL A 68 -15.56 -5.57 3.94
CA VAL A 68 -15.56 -4.27 3.26
C VAL A 68 -16.63 -3.38 3.89
N GLY A 69 -16.20 -2.23 4.36
CA GLY A 69 -17.01 -1.29 5.12
C GLY A 69 -17.93 -0.45 4.24
N GLY A 70 -18.93 -1.05 3.57
CA GLY A 70 -19.90 -0.31 2.77
C GLY A 70 -20.75 0.65 3.61
N ALA A 71 -21.20 0.24 4.79
CA ALA A 71 -21.93 1.09 5.71
C ALA A 71 -21.00 2.01 6.51
N THR A 72 -19.91 1.47 7.07
CA THR A 72 -18.94 2.24 7.86
C THR A 72 -18.21 3.28 7.02
N GLY A 73 -17.98 3.03 5.73
CA GLY A 73 -17.43 4.02 4.79
C GLY A 73 -18.34 5.23 4.54
N MET A 74 -19.65 5.09 4.76
CA MET A 74 -20.62 6.22 4.72
C MET A 74 -20.59 7.06 5.99
N ILE A 75 -20.02 6.57 7.08
CA ILE A 75 -19.96 7.24 8.37
C ILE A 75 -18.57 7.87 8.59
N GLY A 76 -17.52 7.08 8.34
CA GLY A 76 -16.12 7.47 8.52
C GLY A 76 -15.60 7.22 9.93
N ASP A 77 -14.54 6.40 10.03
CA ASP A 77 -13.87 6.06 11.29
C ASP A 77 -13.12 7.27 11.88
N PRO A 78 -13.44 7.72 13.10
CA PRO A 78 -12.73 8.80 13.77
C PRO A 78 -11.39 8.38 14.38
N SER A 79 -11.10 7.08 14.48
CA SER A 79 -9.90 6.55 15.13
C SER A 79 -8.61 7.07 14.48
N GLY A 80 -7.69 7.62 15.30
CA GLY A 80 -6.43 8.16 14.81
C GLY A 80 -6.55 9.40 13.91
N LYS A 81 -7.72 10.10 13.91
CA LYS A 81 -8.00 11.29 13.09
C LYS A 81 -8.25 12.53 13.94
N SER A 82 -7.86 13.67 13.39
CA SER A 82 -8.09 15.00 14.00
C SER A 82 -9.27 15.76 13.38
N SER A 83 -9.77 15.33 12.21
CA SER A 83 -10.88 15.97 11.48
C SER A 83 -11.85 14.93 10.90
N GLU A 84 -13.09 15.35 10.65
CA GLU A 84 -14.12 14.53 10.02
C GLU A 84 -13.75 14.14 8.58
N ARG A 85 -14.20 12.95 8.13
CA ARG A 85 -13.98 12.49 6.76
C ARG A 85 -15.03 13.02 5.80
N ASN A 86 -14.63 13.23 4.54
CA ASN A 86 -15.58 13.43 3.45
C ASN A 86 -16.38 12.14 3.23
N LEU A 87 -17.70 12.26 3.25
CA LEU A 87 -18.60 11.15 3.01
C LEU A 87 -18.67 10.83 1.51
N LEU A 88 -18.62 9.54 1.18
CA LEU A 88 -18.74 9.05 -0.19
C LEU A 88 -20.18 8.64 -0.50
N ASP A 89 -20.61 8.77 -1.74
CA ASP A 89 -21.90 8.26 -2.20
C ASP A 89 -21.87 6.72 -2.40
N GLU A 90 -23.04 6.09 -2.44
CA GLU A 90 -23.18 4.63 -2.55
C GLU A 90 -22.53 4.08 -3.83
N LYS A 91 -22.63 4.79 -4.96
CA LYS A 91 -22.08 4.35 -6.24
C LYS A 91 -20.55 4.28 -6.17
N THR A 92 -19.93 5.30 -5.63
CA THR A 92 -18.47 5.38 -5.44
C THR A 92 -18.01 4.28 -4.47
N LEU A 93 -18.73 4.07 -3.36
CA LEU A 93 -18.41 3.01 -2.40
C LEU A 93 -18.46 1.62 -3.03
N ARG A 94 -19.48 1.31 -3.85
CA ARG A 94 -19.57 0.02 -4.54
C ARG A 94 -18.46 -0.19 -5.56
N TYR A 95 -18.10 0.85 -6.30
CA TYR A 95 -16.97 0.79 -7.21
C TYR A 95 -15.67 0.49 -6.45
N ASN A 96 -15.43 1.20 -5.36
CA ASN A 96 -14.24 0.99 -4.52
C ASN A 96 -14.22 -0.42 -3.90
N GLN A 97 -15.37 -0.97 -3.50
CA GLN A 97 -15.49 -2.32 -2.94
C GLN A 97 -14.99 -3.40 -3.91
N GLU A 98 -15.40 -3.35 -5.17
CA GLU A 98 -14.96 -4.34 -6.16
C GLU A 98 -13.46 -4.24 -6.44
N ALA A 99 -12.92 -3.03 -6.49
CA ALA A 99 -11.48 -2.81 -6.65
C ALA A 99 -10.67 -3.41 -5.47
N ILE A 100 -11.12 -3.15 -4.24
CA ILE A 100 -10.47 -3.67 -3.01
C ILE A 100 -10.54 -5.21 -2.98
N LYS A 101 -11.65 -5.80 -3.37
CA LYS A 101 -11.80 -7.27 -3.47
C LYS A 101 -10.75 -7.89 -4.38
N GLY A 102 -10.53 -7.29 -5.55
CA GLY A 102 -9.49 -7.73 -6.48
C GLY A 102 -8.11 -7.72 -5.83
N GLN A 103 -7.78 -6.65 -5.12
CA GLN A 103 -6.48 -6.51 -4.44
C GLN A 103 -6.30 -7.51 -3.29
N LEU A 104 -7.32 -7.76 -2.48
CA LEU A 104 -7.26 -8.73 -1.37
C LEU A 104 -7.03 -10.17 -1.87
N SER A 105 -7.48 -10.50 -3.09
CA SER A 105 -7.30 -11.83 -3.66
C SER A 105 -5.84 -12.20 -3.98
N HIS A 106 -4.92 -11.23 -4.00
CA HIS A 106 -3.49 -11.49 -4.10
C HIS A 106 -2.88 -12.07 -2.80
N PHE A 107 -3.53 -11.85 -1.67
CA PHE A 107 -3.03 -12.20 -0.34
C PHE A 107 -3.77 -13.35 0.32
N LEU A 108 -5.06 -13.50 -0.02
CA LEU A 108 -5.98 -14.43 0.61
C LEU A 108 -6.57 -15.40 -0.42
N ASP A 109 -6.63 -16.66 -0.05
CA ASP A 109 -7.30 -17.66 -0.87
C ASP A 109 -8.82 -17.64 -0.59
N PHE A 110 -9.57 -17.09 -1.54
CA PHE A 110 -11.04 -17.04 -1.53
C PHE A 110 -11.69 -18.17 -2.35
N THR A 111 -10.90 -18.92 -3.12
CA THR A 111 -11.42 -19.75 -4.23
C THR A 111 -11.25 -21.26 -4.00
N SER A 112 -10.35 -21.66 -3.10
CA SER A 112 -10.14 -23.07 -2.82
C SER A 112 -11.31 -23.69 -2.06
N ASN A 113 -11.44 -25.02 -2.16
CA ASN A 113 -12.38 -25.79 -1.33
C ASN A 113 -11.85 -26.07 0.08
N ALA A 114 -10.80 -25.38 0.51
CA ALA A 114 -10.25 -25.55 1.84
C ALA A 114 -11.23 -25.06 2.93
N ALA A 115 -11.30 -25.75 4.05
CA ALA A 115 -12.18 -25.36 5.16
C ALA A 115 -11.92 -23.94 5.68
N ASN A 116 -10.68 -23.45 5.53
CA ASN A 116 -10.24 -22.13 5.91
C ASN A 116 -10.14 -21.14 4.73
N ALA A 117 -10.79 -21.42 3.61
CA ALA A 117 -10.91 -20.44 2.52
C ALA A 117 -11.49 -19.13 3.05
N ALA A 118 -10.92 -18.01 2.61
CA ALA A 118 -11.33 -16.68 3.04
C ALA A 118 -12.77 -16.36 2.59
N VAL A 119 -13.43 -15.50 3.34
CA VAL A 119 -14.77 -14.99 3.00
C VAL A 119 -14.70 -13.47 2.89
N LEU A 120 -15.30 -12.92 1.83
CA LEU A 120 -15.52 -11.49 1.71
C LEU A 120 -16.96 -11.18 2.09
N VAL A 121 -17.15 -10.18 2.94
CA VAL A 121 -18.47 -9.69 3.34
C VAL A 121 -18.53 -8.16 3.25
N ASN A 122 -19.74 -7.62 3.17
CA ASN A 122 -19.99 -6.18 3.14
C ASN A 122 -20.99 -5.82 4.25
N ASN A 123 -20.61 -4.94 5.17
CA ASN A 123 -21.49 -4.57 6.27
C ASN A 123 -22.73 -3.77 5.80
N TYR A 124 -22.75 -3.22 4.60
CA TYR A 124 -23.94 -2.62 4.03
C TYR A 124 -25.09 -3.63 3.89
N ASP A 125 -24.77 -4.92 3.65
CA ASP A 125 -25.80 -5.95 3.40
C ASP A 125 -26.72 -6.18 4.59
N TRP A 126 -26.21 -6.01 5.83
CA TRP A 126 -27.03 -6.12 7.04
C TRP A 126 -27.39 -4.78 7.69
N MET A 127 -26.67 -3.69 7.37
CA MET A 127 -26.94 -2.37 7.94
C MET A 127 -28.05 -1.62 7.19
N LYS A 128 -28.18 -1.80 5.87
CA LYS A 128 -29.13 -1.07 5.03
C LYS A 128 -30.60 -1.25 5.43
N ASP A 129 -30.90 -2.39 6.03
CA ASP A 129 -32.27 -2.75 6.40
C ASP A 129 -32.65 -2.29 7.82
N PHE A 130 -31.67 -1.77 8.60
CA PHE A 130 -31.95 -1.20 9.91
C PHE A 130 -32.60 0.18 9.78
N SER A 131 -33.79 0.33 10.41
CA SER A 131 -34.25 1.69 10.70
C SER A 131 -33.46 2.28 11.86
N PHE A 132 -33.37 3.62 11.91
CA PHE A 132 -32.69 4.34 13.00
C PHE A 132 -33.28 3.95 14.38
N LEU A 133 -34.60 3.84 14.47
CA LEU A 133 -35.26 3.48 15.75
C LEU A 133 -34.93 2.02 16.18
N GLU A 134 -34.89 1.11 15.24
CA GLU A 134 -34.51 -0.29 15.53
C GLU A 134 -33.06 -0.37 16.00
N PHE A 135 -32.14 0.31 15.32
CA PHE A 135 -30.73 0.30 15.73
C PHE A 135 -30.53 0.86 17.15
N ILE A 136 -31.18 1.99 17.48
CA ILE A 136 -31.09 2.55 18.83
C ILE A 136 -31.70 1.60 19.87
N ARG A 137 -32.86 1.02 19.58
CA ARG A 137 -33.57 0.13 20.47
C ARG A 137 -32.83 -1.19 20.70
N ASP A 138 -32.29 -1.79 19.62
CA ASP A 138 -31.81 -3.19 19.66
C ASP A 138 -30.29 -3.27 19.86
N VAL A 139 -29.55 -2.24 19.48
CA VAL A 139 -28.09 -2.17 19.66
C VAL A 139 -27.72 -1.12 20.71
N GLY A 140 -28.20 0.10 20.56
CA GLY A 140 -27.82 1.24 21.41
C GLY A 140 -28.07 1.03 22.90
N LYS A 141 -29.19 0.39 23.28
CA LYS A 141 -29.54 0.12 24.69
C LYS A 141 -28.51 -0.72 25.45
N HIS A 142 -27.68 -1.48 24.75
CA HIS A 142 -26.71 -2.39 25.35
C HIS A 142 -25.37 -1.73 25.69
N ILE A 143 -25.10 -0.54 25.18
CA ILE A 143 -23.86 0.20 25.44
C ILE A 143 -24.19 1.55 26.09
N SER A 144 -23.64 1.81 27.27
CA SER A 144 -23.88 3.08 27.94
C SER A 144 -23.04 4.21 27.33
N VAL A 145 -23.56 5.44 27.37
CA VAL A 145 -22.84 6.63 26.95
C VAL A 145 -21.51 6.78 27.70
N ASN A 146 -21.48 6.48 29.00
CA ASN A 146 -20.26 6.54 29.81
C ASN A 146 -19.19 5.56 29.28
N TYR A 147 -19.59 4.36 28.84
CA TYR A 147 -18.67 3.41 28.22
C TYR A 147 -18.09 3.94 26.91
N MET A 148 -18.92 4.56 26.07
CA MET A 148 -18.51 5.17 24.81
C MET A 148 -17.55 6.34 25.03
N MET A 149 -17.89 7.22 25.99
CA MET A 149 -17.09 8.39 26.37
C MET A 149 -15.72 8.02 26.96
N ALA A 150 -15.58 6.83 27.53
CA ALA A 150 -14.32 6.37 28.12
C ALA A 150 -13.28 5.93 27.08
N LYS A 151 -13.65 5.81 25.79
CA LYS A 151 -12.72 5.41 24.73
C LYS A 151 -11.74 6.54 24.41
N ASP A 152 -10.47 6.18 24.16
CA ASP A 152 -9.43 7.17 23.91
C ASP A 152 -9.68 7.98 22.62
N SER A 153 -10.22 7.33 21.57
CA SER A 153 -10.64 8.03 20.34
C SER A 153 -11.67 9.13 20.59
N VAL A 154 -12.58 8.92 21.56
CA VAL A 154 -13.59 9.90 21.95
C VAL A 154 -12.99 10.96 22.85
N LYS A 155 -12.23 10.56 23.90
CA LYS A 155 -11.59 11.52 24.82
C LYS A 155 -10.69 12.52 24.08
N ASN A 156 -9.90 12.05 23.14
CA ASN A 156 -8.96 12.87 22.36
C ASN A 156 -9.69 13.89 21.47
N ARG A 157 -10.94 13.64 21.08
CA ARG A 157 -11.74 14.52 20.22
C ARG A 157 -12.65 15.48 20.99
N ILE A 158 -13.07 15.12 22.20
CA ILE A 158 -13.96 15.92 23.05
C ILE A 158 -13.18 16.72 24.11
N GLY A 159 -11.89 16.40 24.34
CA GLY A 159 -11.03 17.07 25.30
C GLY A 159 -10.75 18.54 24.95
N SER A 160 -10.35 19.32 25.96
CA SER A 160 -10.10 20.78 25.86
C SER A 160 -9.04 21.20 24.86
N GLU A 161 -8.23 20.29 24.37
CA GLU A 161 -7.17 20.54 23.37
C GLU A 161 -7.65 20.37 21.91
N SER A 162 -8.84 19.80 21.69
CA SER A 162 -9.42 19.65 20.36
C SER A 162 -10.05 20.94 19.89
N LYS A 163 -9.62 21.44 18.72
CA LYS A 163 -10.22 22.64 18.08
C LYS A 163 -11.57 22.34 17.42
N GLU A 164 -11.81 21.09 17.05
CA GLU A 164 -13.04 20.61 16.42
C GLU A 164 -13.65 19.54 17.30
N GLY A 165 -14.92 19.69 17.68
CA GLY A 165 -15.65 18.68 18.43
C GLY A 165 -15.80 17.36 17.64
N MET A 166 -16.55 16.41 18.19
CA MET A 166 -16.92 15.16 17.54
C MET A 166 -18.38 15.22 17.12
N SER A 167 -18.69 14.91 15.85
CA SER A 167 -20.07 14.83 15.39
C SER A 167 -20.78 13.60 15.99
N PHE A 168 -22.11 13.64 16.00
CA PHE A 168 -22.92 12.48 16.41
C PHE A 168 -22.61 11.26 15.52
N THR A 169 -22.38 11.48 14.23
CA THR A 169 -22.02 10.46 13.24
C THR A 169 -20.73 9.77 13.65
N GLU A 170 -19.66 10.50 13.91
CA GLU A 170 -18.38 9.96 14.38
C GLU A 170 -18.53 9.24 15.73
N PHE A 171 -19.29 9.80 16.66
CA PHE A 171 -19.51 9.23 17.98
C PHE A 171 -20.20 7.86 17.91
N THR A 172 -21.14 7.69 16.98
CA THR A 172 -21.88 6.43 16.82
C THR A 172 -21.12 5.37 16.03
N TYR A 173 -20.02 5.72 15.34
CA TYR A 173 -19.22 4.78 14.56
C TYR A 173 -18.84 3.52 15.36
N GLN A 174 -18.40 3.68 16.61
CA GLN A 174 -18.05 2.55 17.48
C GLN A 174 -19.18 1.56 17.71
N LEU A 175 -20.45 2.01 17.66
CA LEU A 175 -21.62 1.12 17.77
C LEU A 175 -21.86 0.36 16.47
N VAL A 176 -21.67 1.01 15.34
CA VAL A 176 -21.84 0.39 14.01
C VAL A 176 -20.81 -0.71 13.82
N GLN A 177 -19.53 -0.42 14.04
CA GLN A 177 -18.46 -1.42 13.96
C GLN A 177 -18.63 -2.51 15.05
N GLY A 178 -19.09 -2.14 16.23
CA GLY A 178 -19.39 -3.11 17.30
C GLY A 178 -20.51 -4.06 16.91
N TYR A 179 -21.53 -3.57 16.20
CA TYR A 179 -22.60 -4.41 15.68
C TYR A 179 -22.11 -5.33 14.55
N ASP A 180 -21.20 -4.88 13.69
CA ASP A 180 -20.58 -5.75 12.71
C ASP A 180 -19.96 -6.98 13.36
N PHE A 181 -19.26 -6.80 14.47
CA PHE A 181 -18.67 -7.93 15.19
C PHE A 181 -19.75 -8.86 15.78
N LEU A 182 -20.81 -8.31 16.38
CA LEU A 182 -21.94 -9.10 16.88
C LEU A 182 -22.61 -9.89 15.75
N HIS A 183 -22.87 -9.24 14.60
CA HIS A 183 -23.47 -9.88 13.43
C HIS A 183 -22.61 -11.02 12.90
N LEU A 184 -21.31 -10.78 12.71
CA LEU A 184 -20.39 -11.81 12.22
C LEU A 184 -20.18 -12.93 13.23
N TYR A 185 -20.22 -12.63 14.52
CA TYR A 185 -20.21 -13.66 15.57
C TYR A 185 -21.40 -14.60 15.48
N GLN A 186 -22.61 -14.06 15.30
CA GLN A 186 -23.84 -14.81 15.24
C GLN A 186 -24.02 -15.59 13.94
N ASN A 187 -23.63 -15.01 12.79
CA ASN A 187 -23.95 -15.53 11.48
C ASN A 187 -22.75 -16.20 10.75
N ASN A 188 -21.53 -15.84 11.10
CA ASN A 188 -20.30 -16.32 10.43
C ASN A 188 -19.32 -17.03 11.36
N ASN A 189 -19.71 -17.27 12.62
CA ASN A 189 -18.84 -17.84 13.67
C ASN A 189 -17.53 -17.06 13.88
N ALA A 190 -17.52 -15.74 13.57
CA ALA A 190 -16.36 -14.89 13.77
C ALA A 190 -16.19 -14.59 15.26
N SER A 191 -15.34 -15.33 15.93
CA SER A 191 -15.10 -15.14 17.36
C SER A 191 -14.01 -14.12 17.67
N ILE A 192 -13.29 -13.63 16.67
CA ILE A 192 -12.14 -12.74 16.81
C ILE A 192 -12.28 -11.56 15.86
N GLN A 193 -12.06 -10.34 16.33
CA GLN A 193 -11.82 -9.17 15.49
C GLN A 193 -10.36 -8.76 15.62
N MET A 194 -9.75 -8.41 14.49
CA MET A 194 -8.36 -7.97 14.42
C MET A 194 -8.25 -6.59 13.76
N GLY A 195 -7.22 -5.82 14.10
CA GLY A 195 -6.99 -4.49 13.53
C GLY A 195 -5.72 -3.82 14.04
N GLY A 196 -5.51 -2.56 13.68
CA GLY A 196 -4.45 -1.73 14.25
C GLY A 196 -4.72 -1.40 15.73
N SER A 197 -3.70 -0.97 16.46
CA SER A 197 -3.84 -0.59 17.88
C SER A 197 -4.82 0.57 18.10
N ASP A 198 -5.00 1.44 17.11
CA ASP A 198 -6.00 2.51 17.11
C ASP A 198 -7.45 1.99 17.09
N GLN A 199 -7.66 0.73 16.67
CA GLN A 199 -8.97 0.09 16.60
C GLN A 199 -9.41 -0.57 17.91
N TRP A 200 -8.56 -0.66 18.94
CA TRP A 200 -8.85 -1.35 20.18
C TRP A 200 -10.19 -0.93 20.81
N GLY A 201 -10.47 0.38 20.81
CA GLY A 201 -11.72 0.94 21.33
C GLY A 201 -12.97 0.43 20.62
N ASN A 202 -12.94 0.42 19.29
CA ASN A 202 -14.04 -0.06 18.46
C ASN A 202 -14.22 -1.58 18.60
N ILE A 203 -13.12 -2.33 18.54
CA ILE A 203 -13.12 -3.81 18.68
C ILE A 203 -13.71 -4.22 20.03
N THR A 204 -13.28 -3.58 21.12
CA THR A 204 -13.80 -3.92 22.47
C THR A 204 -15.26 -3.52 22.66
N THR A 205 -15.79 -2.57 21.90
CA THR A 205 -17.25 -2.31 21.88
C THR A 205 -18.00 -3.51 21.30
N GLY A 206 -17.48 -4.15 20.25
CA GLY A 206 -18.05 -5.37 19.69
C GLY A 206 -17.99 -6.56 20.66
N THR A 207 -16.87 -6.76 21.35
CA THR A 207 -16.77 -7.82 22.38
C THR A 207 -17.78 -7.61 23.51
N GLU A 208 -18.02 -6.36 23.90
CA GLU A 208 -19.00 -6.01 24.94
C GLU A 208 -20.44 -6.24 24.44
N LEU A 209 -20.76 -5.93 23.19
CA LEU A 209 -22.06 -6.25 22.58
C LEU A 209 -22.31 -7.76 22.54
N ILE A 210 -21.32 -8.55 22.10
CA ILE A 210 -21.42 -10.02 22.10
C ILE A 210 -21.73 -10.54 23.51
N ARG A 211 -21.04 -10.04 24.54
CA ARG A 211 -21.25 -10.42 25.91
C ARG A 211 -22.65 -10.08 26.43
N ARG A 212 -23.14 -8.87 26.11
CA ARG A 212 -24.44 -8.38 26.66
C ARG A 212 -25.65 -8.90 25.91
N VAL A 213 -25.54 -9.09 24.60
CA VAL A 213 -26.67 -9.55 23.77
C VAL A 213 -26.73 -11.07 23.70
N GLY A 214 -25.60 -11.74 23.47
CA GLY A 214 -25.55 -13.18 23.21
C GLY A 214 -25.00 -14.04 24.36
N GLY A 215 -24.51 -13.44 25.45
CA GLY A 215 -23.85 -14.18 26.55
C GLY A 215 -22.55 -14.89 26.13
N GLY A 216 -22.08 -14.63 24.91
CA GLY A 216 -20.88 -15.21 24.34
C GLY A 216 -19.60 -14.46 24.68
N LYS A 217 -18.47 -14.91 24.13
CA LYS A 217 -17.17 -14.27 24.31
C LYS A 217 -16.54 -14.01 22.93
N GLY A 218 -16.40 -12.73 22.58
CA GLY A 218 -15.59 -12.26 21.47
C GLY A 218 -14.17 -11.94 21.94
N TYR A 219 -13.21 -12.02 21.02
CA TYR A 219 -11.80 -11.76 21.31
C TYR A 219 -11.27 -10.64 20.38
N ALA A 220 -10.29 -9.90 20.88
CA ALA A 220 -9.61 -8.83 20.17
C ALA A 220 -8.13 -9.15 20.03
N ILE A 221 -7.57 -8.88 18.84
CA ILE A 221 -6.14 -8.88 18.60
C ILE A 221 -5.79 -7.58 17.86
N THR A 222 -4.77 -6.86 18.31
CA THR A 222 -4.29 -5.68 17.61
C THR A 222 -2.82 -5.78 17.27
N CYS A 223 -2.47 -5.20 16.09
CA CYS A 223 -1.10 -5.03 15.67
C CYS A 223 -0.65 -3.58 15.90
N PRO A 224 0.67 -3.33 16.05
CA PRO A 224 1.18 -1.97 16.20
C PRO A 224 0.92 -1.14 14.94
N LEU A 225 0.75 0.16 15.12
CA LEU A 225 0.81 1.10 14.00
C LEU A 225 2.27 1.25 13.58
N ILE A 226 2.52 1.01 12.30
CA ILE A 226 3.89 1.10 11.77
C ILE A 226 4.23 2.56 11.46
N THR A 227 5.33 3.02 12.01
CA THR A 227 6.00 4.26 11.65
C THR A 227 7.38 3.93 11.09
N LYS A 228 7.94 4.79 10.26
CA LYS A 228 9.33 4.67 9.85
C LYS A 228 10.27 5.01 11.02
N SER A 229 11.51 4.54 10.97
CA SER A 229 12.54 4.83 11.97
C SER A 229 12.81 6.33 12.15
N ASP A 230 12.55 7.14 11.11
CA ASP A 230 12.64 8.61 11.17
C ASP A 230 11.39 9.28 11.81
N GLY A 231 10.42 8.50 12.30
CA GLY A 231 9.19 8.98 12.91
C GLY A 231 8.09 9.40 11.92
N THR A 232 8.35 9.34 10.62
CA THR A 232 7.34 9.67 9.61
C THR A 232 6.35 8.53 9.40
N LYS A 233 5.20 8.85 8.80
CA LYS A 233 4.13 7.85 8.58
C LYS A 233 4.56 6.82 7.53
N PHE A 234 4.41 5.55 7.87
CA PHE A 234 4.56 4.43 6.93
C PHE A 234 3.55 4.53 5.78
N GLY A 235 3.95 4.13 4.58
CA GLY A 235 3.09 4.08 3.40
C GLY A 235 2.97 5.40 2.63
N LYS A 236 3.71 6.44 3.03
CA LYS A 236 3.82 7.70 2.29
C LYS A 236 5.20 7.88 1.69
N SER A 237 5.24 8.43 0.48
CA SER A 237 6.41 8.98 -0.19
C SER A 237 6.25 10.49 -0.34
N GLU A 238 7.23 11.18 -0.94
CA GLU A 238 7.12 12.61 -1.31
C GLU A 238 5.92 12.88 -2.22
N GLY A 239 5.54 11.91 -3.06
CA GLY A 239 4.36 11.97 -3.94
C GLY A 239 3.03 11.60 -3.28
N GLY A 240 2.98 11.35 -1.97
CA GLY A 240 1.76 10.96 -1.25
C GLY A 240 1.70 9.47 -0.92
N ASN A 241 0.49 8.87 -0.95
CA ASN A 241 0.31 7.46 -0.65
C ASN A 241 0.93 6.58 -1.74
N VAL A 242 1.59 5.49 -1.33
CA VAL A 242 2.03 4.42 -2.22
C VAL A 242 0.89 3.39 -2.31
N TRP A 243 0.27 3.32 -3.49
CA TRP A 243 -0.93 2.53 -3.74
C TRP A 243 -0.60 1.11 -4.20
N LEU A 244 -1.52 0.17 -3.95
CA LEU A 244 -1.40 -1.20 -4.44
C LEU A 244 -1.85 -1.33 -5.92
N ASP A 245 -2.65 -0.38 -6.42
CA ASP A 245 -3.04 -0.33 -7.84
C ASP A 245 -1.88 0.20 -8.70
N ALA A 246 -1.47 -0.58 -9.69
CA ALA A 246 -0.42 -0.23 -10.64
C ALA A 246 -0.70 1.06 -11.45
N LYS A 247 -1.98 1.44 -11.61
CA LYS A 247 -2.38 2.69 -12.30
C LYS A 247 -2.15 3.93 -11.44
N ARG A 248 -2.09 3.78 -10.10
CA ARG A 248 -1.87 4.87 -9.16
C ARG A 248 -0.42 4.99 -8.70
N THR A 249 0.23 3.85 -8.50
CA THR A 249 1.67 3.76 -8.21
C THR A 249 2.22 2.65 -9.08
N SER A 250 3.09 3.00 -10.04
CA SER A 250 3.65 1.97 -10.92
C SER A 250 4.43 0.91 -10.13
N PRO A 251 4.52 -0.32 -10.63
CA PRO A 251 5.31 -1.37 -9.99
C PRO A 251 6.77 -0.97 -9.76
N TYR A 252 7.33 -0.12 -10.63
CA TYR A 252 8.66 0.44 -10.44
C TYR A 252 8.74 1.34 -9.19
N LYS A 253 7.85 2.35 -9.05
CA LYS A 253 7.80 3.22 -7.86
C LYS A 253 7.47 2.43 -6.60
N PHE A 254 6.60 1.43 -6.70
CA PHE A 254 6.28 0.51 -5.62
C PHE A 254 7.52 -0.28 -5.16
N TYR A 255 8.29 -0.85 -6.09
CA TYR A 255 9.55 -1.53 -5.80
C TYR A 255 10.59 -0.58 -5.18
N GLN A 256 10.74 0.63 -5.73
CA GLN A 256 11.66 1.65 -5.21
C GLN A 256 11.34 2.08 -3.78
N TYR A 257 10.05 2.09 -3.40
CA TYR A 257 9.67 2.40 -2.01
C TYR A 257 10.33 1.42 -1.02
N TRP A 258 10.29 0.13 -1.31
CA TRP A 258 10.91 -0.89 -0.47
C TRP A 258 12.43 -0.84 -0.55
N LEU A 259 12.96 -0.63 -1.74
CA LEU A 259 14.40 -0.53 -1.96
C LEU A 259 15.00 0.65 -1.19
N ASN A 260 14.26 1.72 -0.96
CA ASN A 260 14.72 2.95 -0.26
C ASN A 260 14.47 2.92 1.26
N ALA A 261 13.93 1.84 1.83
CA ALA A 261 13.79 1.70 3.27
C ALA A 261 15.14 1.79 4.00
N SER A 262 15.19 2.35 5.20
CA SER A 262 16.39 2.29 6.05
C SER A 262 16.73 0.85 6.41
N ASP A 263 17.95 0.59 6.88
CA ASP A 263 18.32 -0.77 7.30
C ASP A 263 17.52 -1.23 8.52
N GLU A 264 17.25 -0.31 9.46
CA GLU A 264 16.42 -0.56 10.63
C GLU A 264 14.97 -0.90 10.23
N ASP A 265 14.38 -0.12 9.32
CA ASP A 265 13.04 -0.39 8.79
C ASP A 265 12.99 -1.73 8.03
N ALA A 266 14.01 -2.03 7.25
CA ALA A 266 14.07 -3.26 6.47
C ALA A 266 14.06 -4.52 7.33
N GLU A 267 14.72 -4.51 8.50
CA GLU A 267 14.67 -5.63 9.46
C GLU A 267 13.25 -5.88 9.98
N ASN A 268 12.45 -4.81 10.15
CA ASN A 268 11.06 -4.93 10.57
C ASN A 268 10.16 -5.33 9.40
N TYR A 269 10.34 -4.70 8.24
CA TYR A 269 9.46 -4.91 7.09
C TYR A 269 9.57 -6.32 6.51
N ILE A 270 10.77 -6.93 6.51
CA ILE A 270 10.92 -8.31 6.01
C ILE A 270 10.11 -9.31 6.86
N ARG A 271 10.01 -9.08 8.18
CA ARG A 271 9.21 -9.91 9.08
C ARG A 271 7.71 -9.73 8.85
N ILE A 272 7.26 -8.49 8.63
CA ILE A 272 5.85 -8.13 8.57
C ILE A 272 5.24 -8.43 7.18
N PHE A 273 5.95 -8.07 6.10
CA PHE A 273 5.37 -8.01 4.75
C PHE A 273 5.75 -9.18 3.85
N THR A 274 6.47 -10.18 4.37
CA THR A 274 6.82 -11.37 3.59
C THR A 274 6.25 -12.64 4.22
N PHE A 275 6.18 -13.69 3.40
CA PHE A 275 5.79 -15.03 3.86
C PHE A 275 6.99 -15.95 4.14
N LEU A 276 8.19 -15.39 4.19
CA LEU A 276 9.40 -16.13 4.54
C LEU A 276 9.30 -16.64 5.99
N ASP A 277 9.91 -17.80 6.24
CA ASP A 277 10.01 -18.34 7.59
C ASP A 277 11.06 -17.61 8.44
N LYS A 278 11.01 -17.88 9.74
CA LYS A 278 11.88 -17.20 10.71
C LYS A 278 13.36 -17.47 10.44
N GLU A 279 13.71 -18.72 10.14
CA GLU A 279 15.07 -19.16 9.89
C GLU A 279 15.66 -18.45 8.67
N THR A 280 14.91 -18.35 7.59
CA THR A 280 15.30 -17.62 6.37
C THR A 280 15.50 -16.12 6.65
N ILE A 281 14.57 -15.50 7.39
CA ILE A 281 14.67 -14.07 7.72
C ILE A 281 15.87 -13.80 8.63
N ASP A 282 16.08 -14.61 9.66
CA ASP A 282 17.21 -14.45 10.59
C ASP A 282 18.55 -14.58 9.85
N ALA A 283 18.67 -15.54 8.90
CA ALA A 283 19.86 -15.69 8.06
C ALA A 283 20.10 -14.46 7.16
N LEU A 284 19.05 -13.96 6.51
CA LEU A 284 19.14 -12.75 5.67
C LEU A 284 19.53 -11.49 6.48
N ILE A 285 19.06 -11.37 7.71
CA ILE A 285 19.43 -10.24 8.59
C ILE A 285 20.92 -10.33 8.96
N ILE A 286 21.43 -11.52 9.28
CA ILE A 286 22.85 -11.72 9.59
C ILE A 286 23.71 -11.35 8.37
N GLU A 287 23.40 -11.87 7.19
CA GLU A 287 24.12 -11.57 5.95
C GLU A 287 24.07 -10.07 5.61
N HIS A 288 22.90 -9.44 5.76
CA HIS A 288 22.77 -7.99 5.51
C HIS A 288 23.66 -7.15 6.41
N LYS A 289 23.84 -7.54 7.69
CA LYS A 289 24.67 -6.80 8.64
C LYS A 289 26.16 -6.85 8.32
N GLU A 290 26.62 -7.86 7.58
CA GLU A 290 28.01 -7.94 7.12
C GLU A 290 28.27 -6.91 6.01
N GLU A 291 27.34 -6.72 5.06
CA GLU A 291 27.49 -5.82 3.92
C GLU A 291 26.21 -4.97 3.68
N PRO A 292 25.85 -4.03 4.59
CA PRO A 292 24.60 -3.26 4.49
C PRO A 292 24.47 -2.46 3.18
N HIS A 293 25.59 -2.02 2.62
CA HIS A 293 25.64 -1.25 1.38
C HIS A 293 25.12 -2.03 0.15
N LEU A 294 25.08 -3.35 0.21
CA LEU A 294 24.48 -4.21 -0.83
C LEU A 294 22.95 -4.20 -0.79
N ARG A 295 22.33 -3.69 0.29
CA ARG A 295 20.89 -3.53 0.49
C ARG A 295 20.13 -4.86 0.29
N LEU A 296 20.65 -5.94 0.85
CA LEU A 296 20.11 -7.29 0.67
C LEU A 296 18.66 -7.40 1.15
N LEU A 297 18.36 -6.92 2.36
CA LEU A 297 17.00 -6.96 2.93
C LEU A 297 16.01 -6.16 2.08
N GLN A 298 16.37 -4.91 1.71
CA GLN A 298 15.51 -4.06 0.90
C GLN A 298 15.19 -4.68 -0.45
N LYS A 299 16.18 -5.29 -1.10
CA LYS A 299 16.00 -6.01 -2.37
C LYS A 299 15.06 -7.19 -2.18
N LYS A 300 15.26 -7.97 -1.10
CA LYS A 300 14.41 -9.15 -0.84
C LYS A 300 12.99 -8.77 -0.50
N ILE A 301 12.77 -7.73 0.30
CA ILE A 301 11.42 -7.21 0.56
C ILE A 301 10.77 -6.71 -0.73
N GLY A 302 11.51 -5.90 -1.50
CA GLY A 302 11.04 -5.39 -2.79
C GLY A 302 10.64 -6.51 -3.74
N GLU A 303 11.43 -7.59 -3.82
CA GLU A 303 11.10 -8.80 -4.57
C GLU A 303 9.80 -9.43 -4.09
N GLU A 304 9.77 -9.88 -2.82
CA GLU A 304 8.64 -10.64 -2.25
C GLU A 304 7.32 -9.85 -2.34
N VAL A 305 7.35 -8.56 -1.97
CA VAL A 305 6.12 -7.77 -1.93
C VAL A 305 5.68 -7.34 -3.33
N THR A 306 6.61 -7.03 -4.25
CA THR A 306 6.25 -6.69 -5.63
C THR A 306 5.72 -7.90 -6.38
N LEU A 307 6.31 -9.08 -6.20
CA LEU A 307 5.79 -10.33 -6.75
C LEU A 307 4.38 -10.61 -6.25
N LEU A 308 4.15 -10.43 -4.96
CA LEU A 308 2.85 -10.69 -4.33
C LEU A 308 1.75 -9.73 -4.84
N VAL A 309 2.05 -8.44 -4.98
CA VAL A 309 1.07 -7.41 -5.34
C VAL A 309 0.89 -7.29 -6.85
N HIS A 310 1.96 -7.34 -7.63
CA HIS A 310 1.97 -7.00 -9.06
C HIS A 310 2.33 -8.17 -9.98
N GLY A 311 2.83 -9.27 -9.41
CA GLY A 311 3.23 -10.45 -10.17
C GLY A 311 4.61 -10.36 -10.82
N THR A 312 5.04 -11.50 -11.43
CA THR A 312 6.41 -11.71 -11.92
C THR A 312 6.80 -10.74 -13.02
N ALA A 313 5.95 -10.52 -14.02
CA ALA A 313 6.28 -9.66 -15.16
C ALA A 313 6.52 -8.20 -14.73
N ALA A 314 5.69 -7.69 -13.80
CA ALA A 314 5.83 -6.34 -13.26
C ALA A 314 7.11 -6.18 -12.41
N TYR A 315 7.45 -7.19 -11.61
CA TYR A 315 8.69 -7.22 -10.86
C TYR A 315 9.93 -7.22 -11.76
N GLU A 316 9.97 -8.08 -12.79
CA GLU A 316 11.07 -8.12 -13.76
C GLU A 316 11.25 -6.78 -14.47
N ASN A 317 10.15 -6.11 -14.87
CA ASN A 317 10.18 -4.78 -15.46
C ASN A 317 10.71 -3.73 -14.46
N ALA A 318 10.31 -3.79 -13.19
CA ALA A 318 10.80 -2.88 -12.16
C ALA A 318 12.31 -3.01 -11.92
N ILE A 319 12.87 -4.24 -11.95
CA ILE A 319 14.32 -4.48 -11.85
C ILE A 319 15.05 -3.92 -13.08
N LYS A 320 14.55 -4.21 -14.30
CA LYS A 320 15.13 -3.65 -15.52
C LYS A 320 15.17 -2.12 -15.46
N ALA A 321 14.05 -1.49 -15.08
CA ALA A 321 13.94 -0.05 -14.90
C ALA A 321 14.97 0.49 -13.88
N SER A 322 15.12 -0.19 -12.72
CA SER A 322 16.12 0.18 -11.71
C SER A 322 17.56 0.11 -12.26
N SER A 323 17.86 -0.90 -13.07
CA SER A 323 19.18 -1.06 -13.66
C SER A 323 19.53 0.05 -14.68
N ILE A 324 18.53 0.68 -15.27
CA ILE A 324 18.69 1.76 -16.26
C ILE A 324 19.34 3.00 -15.64
N LEU A 325 18.94 3.39 -14.45
CA LEU A 325 19.53 4.55 -13.78
C LEU A 325 20.91 4.27 -13.19
N PHE A 326 21.12 3.07 -12.66
CA PHE A 326 22.28 2.75 -11.82
C PHE A 326 23.26 1.78 -12.47
N GLY A 327 22.95 1.21 -13.65
CA GLY A 327 23.70 0.15 -14.29
C GLY A 327 24.22 0.46 -15.70
N LYS A 328 24.71 -0.60 -16.35
CA LYS A 328 25.17 -0.61 -17.75
C LYS A 328 24.03 -0.99 -18.71
N SER A 329 22.88 -0.30 -18.60
CA SER A 329 21.74 -0.57 -19.47
C SER A 329 22.01 -0.11 -20.91
N THR A 330 21.42 -0.80 -21.87
CA THR A 330 21.51 -0.55 -23.31
C THR A 330 20.31 0.25 -23.81
N ALA A 331 20.38 0.75 -25.04
CA ALA A 331 19.23 1.38 -25.72
C ALA A 331 18.05 0.41 -25.86
N SER A 332 18.31 -0.89 -26.03
CA SER A 332 17.26 -1.89 -26.12
C SER A 332 16.51 -2.07 -24.80
N ASP A 333 17.19 -1.94 -23.66
CA ASP A 333 16.56 -1.99 -22.33
C ASP A 333 15.58 -0.82 -22.14
N LEU A 334 15.99 0.40 -22.57
CA LEU A 334 15.12 1.58 -22.55
C LEU A 334 13.88 1.40 -23.43
N LYS A 335 14.06 0.89 -24.66
CA LYS A 335 12.95 0.66 -25.60
C LYS A 335 12.00 -0.45 -25.16
N SER A 336 12.41 -1.31 -24.24
CA SER A 336 11.60 -2.40 -23.71
C SER A 336 10.67 -1.97 -22.57
N LEU A 337 10.85 -0.76 -22.02
CA LEU A 337 9.98 -0.23 -20.96
C LEU A 337 8.64 0.21 -21.55
N ASP A 338 7.56 0.00 -20.81
CA ASP A 338 6.29 0.69 -21.06
C ASP A 338 6.42 2.19 -20.77
N GLU A 339 5.53 2.98 -21.37
CA GLU A 339 5.58 4.45 -21.28
C GLU A 339 5.54 4.95 -19.83
N GLN A 340 4.67 4.36 -19.00
CA GLN A 340 4.53 4.78 -17.61
C GLN A 340 5.80 4.50 -16.80
N THR A 341 6.37 3.31 -16.94
CA THR A 341 7.63 2.94 -16.28
C THR A 341 8.78 3.83 -16.73
N PHE A 342 8.86 4.13 -18.04
CA PHE A 342 9.87 5.04 -18.57
C PHE A 342 9.76 6.44 -17.95
N LEU A 343 8.55 7.01 -17.90
CA LEU A 343 8.31 8.32 -17.28
C LEU A 343 8.63 8.32 -15.78
N ASP A 344 8.30 7.27 -15.09
CA ASP A 344 8.59 7.15 -13.65
C ASP A 344 10.09 7.03 -13.35
N VAL A 345 10.85 6.36 -14.22
CA VAL A 345 12.34 6.27 -14.12
C VAL A 345 12.97 7.65 -14.28
N PHE A 346 12.43 8.48 -15.17
CA PHE A 346 12.94 9.81 -15.47
C PHE A 346 12.08 10.93 -14.87
N ASP A 347 11.31 10.64 -13.83
CA ASP A 347 10.52 11.63 -13.09
C ASP A 347 11.43 12.75 -12.55
N GLY A 348 10.98 14.02 -12.73
CA GLY A 348 11.76 15.20 -12.35
C GLY A 348 12.94 15.55 -13.28
N VAL A 349 13.20 14.77 -14.32
CA VAL A 349 14.19 15.13 -15.34
C VAL A 349 13.67 16.31 -16.18
N PRO A 350 14.49 17.38 -16.40
CA PRO A 350 14.11 18.47 -17.26
C PRO A 350 13.73 18.00 -18.67
N GLN A 351 12.70 18.62 -19.26
CA GLN A 351 12.16 18.20 -20.55
C GLN A 351 11.81 19.39 -21.46
N ALA A 352 11.80 19.15 -22.77
CA ALA A 352 11.29 20.08 -23.77
C ALA A 352 10.47 19.34 -24.83
N THR A 353 9.52 20.06 -25.41
CA THR A 353 8.68 19.56 -26.51
C THR A 353 9.29 19.91 -27.82
N VAL A 354 9.34 18.95 -28.74
CA VAL A 354 9.75 19.14 -30.13
C VAL A 354 8.67 18.64 -31.08
N ALA A 355 8.54 19.27 -32.26
CA ALA A 355 7.52 18.85 -33.21
C ALA A 355 7.91 17.52 -33.89
N LEU A 356 6.92 16.69 -34.22
CA LEU A 356 7.15 15.46 -34.97
C LEU A 356 7.83 15.74 -36.33
N SER A 357 7.52 16.88 -36.99
CA SER A 357 8.17 17.31 -38.24
C SER A 357 9.69 17.49 -38.09
N ASP A 358 10.15 18.00 -36.91
CA ASP A 358 11.60 18.14 -36.67
C ASP A 358 12.30 16.77 -36.67
N ILE A 359 11.62 15.74 -36.14
CA ILE A 359 12.13 14.37 -36.12
C ILE A 359 12.08 13.71 -37.51
N GLU A 360 11.04 13.99 -38.30
CA GLU A 360 10.88 13.48 -39.66
C GLU A 360 11.91 14.06 -40.62
N GLU A 361 12.31 15.31 -40.41
CA GLU A 361 13.37 16.00 -41.20
C GLU A 361 14.78 15.60 -40.73
N GLY A 362 14.89 14.90 -39.58
CA GLY A 362 16.17 14.54 -38.97
C GLY A 362 16.71 15.66 -38.08
N LEU A 363 16.32 15.66 -36.79
CA LEU A 363 16.75 16.68 -35.83
C LEU A 363 18.25 16.55 -35.52
N ASP A 364 19.05 17.55 -35.97
CA ASP A 364 20.49 17.56 -35.72
C ASP A 364 20.81 17.70 -34.20
N MET A 365 21.98 17.19 -33.80
CA MET A 365 22.36 17.15 -32.39
C MET A 365 22.57 18.53 -31.78
N VAL A 366 23.01 19.53 -32.49
CA VAL A 366 23.20 20.90 -31.98
C VAL A 366 21.83 21.53 -31.72
N GLY A 367 20.88 21.29 -32.62
CA GLY A 367 19.49 21.68 -32.48
C GLY A 367 18.85 21.03 -31.27
N ALA A 368 18.99 19.71 -31.13
CA ALA A 368 18.44 18.93 -30.00
C ALA A 368 19.02 19.32 -28.63
N LEU A 369 20.32 19.69 -28.59
CA LEU A 369 21.00 19.99 -27.33
C LEU A 369 20.85 21.43 -26.85
N ALA A 370 20.67 22.40 -27.76
CA ALA A 370 20.69 23.83 -27.42
C ALA A 370 19.57 24.64 -28.11
N ALA A 371 19.42 24.56 -29.43
CA ALA A 371 18.52 25.47 -30.18
C ALA A 371 17.02 25.18 -29.91
N LYS A 372 16.65 23.92 -29.79
CA LYS A 372 15.26 23.47 -29.51
C LYS A 372 15.02 23.16 -28.02
N THR A 373 16.07 23.18 -27.20
CA THR A 373 16.00 22.87 -25.79
C THR A 373 16.84 23.85 -24.97
N SER A 374 16.75 23.74 -23.65
CA SER A 374 17.64 24.44 -22.71
C SER A 374 18.62 23.47 -22.03
N PHE A 375 18.89 22.28 -22.63
CA PHE A 375 19.79 21.30 -22.05
C PHE A 375 21.23 21.80 -21.95
N LEU A 376 21.71 22.45 -23.01
CA LEU A 376 22.99 23.14 -22.99
C LEU A 376 22.80 24.63 -23.31
N ALA A 377 23.64 25.47 -22.72
CA ALA A 377 23.46 26.91 -22.76
C ALA A 377 23.70 27.55 -24.15
N SER A 378 24.42 26.87 -25.07
CA SER A 378 24.70 27.40 -26.38
C SER A 378 25.09 26.32 -27.42
N ASN A 379 24.96 26.65 -28.70
CA ASN A 379 25.40 25.80 -29.78
C ASN A 379 26.92 25.50 -29.73
N GLY A 380 27.72 26.45 -29.21
CA GLY A 380 29.15 26.26 -29.05
C GLY A 380 29.47 25.23 -27.95
N GLU A 381 28.69 25.22 -26.86
CA GLU A 381 28.79 24.22 -25.81
C GLU A 381 28.35 22.84 -26.32
N ALA A 382 27.26 22.77 -27.09
CA ALA A 382 26.79 21.55 -27.73
C ALA A 382 27.86 20.88 -28.59
N ARG A 383 28.50 21.65 -29.49
CA ARG A 383 29.57 21.13 -30.33
C ARG A 383 30.79 20.66 -29.53
N ARG A 384 31.17 21.38 -28.49
CA ARG A 384 32.26 20.92 -27.58
C ARG A 384 31.94 19.62 -26.91
N ALA A 385 30.74 19.49 -26.31
CA ALA A 385 30.31 18.29 -25.63
C ALA A 385 30.23 17.06 -26.57
N LEU A 386 29.81 17.26 -27.84
CA LEU A 386 29.81 16.21 -28.86
C LEU A 386 31.24 15.79 -29.25
N LYS A 387 32.15 16.77 -29.43
CA LYS A 387 33.57 16.52 -29.72
C LYS A 387 34.30 15.77 -28.60
N GLU A 388 33.94 16.05 -27.34
CA GLU A 388 34.47 15.40 -26.18
C GLU A 388 33.85 14.01 -25.92
N ASN A 389 32.96 13.53 -26.81
CA ASN A 389 32.21 12.27 -26.64
C ASN A 389 31.43 12.23 -25.33
N ALA A 390 30.94 13.39 -24.87
CA ALA A 390 30.24 13.51 -23.62
C ALA A 390 28.72 13.25 -23.73
N ILE A 391 28.16 13.25 -24.95
CA ILE A 391 26.74 13.17 -25.24
C ILE A 391 26.33 11.73 -25.62
N SER A 392 25.17 11.32 -25.17
CA SER A 392 24.49 10.10 -25.59
C SER A 392 23.02 10.40 -25.90
N VAL A 393 22.47 9.68 -26.89
CA VAL A 393 21.05 9.57 -27.20
C VAL A 393 20.62 8.15 -26.82
N ASN A 394 19.57 8.02 -26.02
CA ASN A 394 19.06 6.71 -25.56
C ASN A 394 20.17 5.77 -25.04
N LYS A 395 21.13 6.31 -24.27
CA LYS A 395 22.33 5.60 -23.74
C LYS A 395 23.43 5.29 -24.76
N GLU A 396 23.24 5.51 -26.05
CA GLU A 396 24.27 5.33 -27.06
C GLU A 396 25.04 6.62 -27.32
N LYS A 397 26.37 6.51 -27.42
CA LYS A 397 27.23 7.65 -27.70
C LYS A 397 27.03 8.15 -29.11
N VAL A 398 26.83 9.46 -29.27
CA VAL A 398 26.61 10.11 -30.57
C VAL A 398 27.63 11.19 -30.82
N LYS A 399 27.81 11.48 -32.11
CA LYS A 399 28.68 12.57 -32.64
C LYS A 399 27.84 13.67 -33.26
N GLU A 400 28.49 14.72 -33.76
CA GLU A 400 27.82 15.88 -34.36
C GLU A 400 27.05 15.55 -35.66
N ASP A 401 27.46 14.52 -36.37
CA ASP A 401 26.83 14.02 -37.61
C ASP A 401 25.59 13.14 -37.38
N PHE A 402 25.28 12.81 -36.12
CA PHE A 402 24.08 12.06 -35.78
C PHE A 402 22.84 12.97 -35.87
N ALA A 403 21.76 12.45 -36.46
CA ALA A 403 20.46 13.10 -36.48
C ALA A 403 19.44 12.18 -35.82
N ILE A 404 18.63 12.74 -34.90
CA ILE A 404 17.55 12.01 -34.23
C ILE A 404 16.43 11.79 -35.24
N SER A 405 15.98 10.56 -35.35
CA SER A 405 14.92 10.09 -36.26
C SER A 405 13.80 9.37 -35.53
N LYS A 406 12.76 8.94 -36.24
CA LYS A 406 11.67 8.13 -35.67
C LYS A 406 12.13 6.81 -35.05
N GLU A 407 13.25 6.24 -35.53
CA GLU A 407 13.79 4.99 -34.99
C GLU A 407 14.36 5.15 -33.57
N ASP A 408 14.69 6.40 -33.21
CA ASP A 408 15.20 6.71 -31.86
C ASP A 408 14.08 6.93 -30.81
N LEU A 409 12.82 6.95 -31.23
CA LEU A 409 11.71 7.20 -30.34
C LEU A 409 11.46 6.01 -29.38
N ILE A 410 11.43 6.31 -28.11
CA ILE A 410 10.96 5.41 -27.05
C ILE A 410 9.46 5.63 -26.89
N ALA A 411 8.67 4.55 -26.84
CA ALA A 411 7.20 4.60 -26.81
C ALA A 411 6.60 5.51 -27.90
N ASN A 412 7.25 5.61 -29.09
CA ASN A 412 6.87 6.49 -30.20
C ASN A 412 6.80 7.99 -29.86
N LYS A 413 7.40 8.44 -28.77
CA LYS A 413 7.17 9.80 -28.25
C LYS A 413 8.36 10.44 -27.56
N TYR A 414 9.31 9.69 -27.05
CA TYR A 414 10.36 10.21 -26.19
C TYR A 414 11.75 9.94 -26.75
N VAL A 415 12.68 10.87 -26.51
CA VAL A 415 14.12 10.66 -26.72
C VAL A 415 14.87 11.11 -25.49
N LEU A 416 15.71 10.23 -24.95
CA LEU A 416 16.53 10.52 -23.78
C LEU A 416 17.89 11.08 -24.20
N LEU A 417 18.15 12.35 -23.88
CA LEU A 417 19.47 12.97 -24.03
C LEU A 417 20.23 12.80 -22.70
N GLN A 418 21.53 12.55 -22.78
CA GLN A 418 22.39 12.39 -21.60
C GLN A 418 23.74 13.06 -21.82
N ARG A 419 24.21 13.81 -20.79
CA ARG A 419 25.57 14.36 -20.71
C ARG A 419 26.33 13.72 -19.55
N GLY A 420 27.46 13.09 -19.86
CA GLY A 420 28.23 12.35 -18.85
C GLY A 420 27.44 11.17 -18.27
N LYS A 421 27.54 10.92 -16.95
CA LYS A 421 26.93 9.74 -16.30
C LYS A 421 25.59 10.01 -15.62
N LYS A 422 25.29 11.26 -15.25
CA LYS A 422 24.17 11.57 -14.33
C LYS A 422 23.24 12.67 -14.82
N THR A 423 23.56 13.41 -15.85
CA THR A 423 22.73 14.53 -16.34
C THR A 423 21.88 14.07 -17.50
N TYR A 424 20.57 14.03 -17.28
CA TYR A 424 19.57 13.61 -18.25
C TYR A 424 18.67 14.77 -18.67
N TYR A 425 18.13 14.68 -19.86
CA TYR A 425 17.14 15.59 -20.42
C TYR A 425 16.19 14.82 -21.35
N LEU A 426 14.90 15.09 -21.27
CA LEU A 426 13.90 14.36 -22.03
C LEU A 426 13.33 15.23 -23.15
N LEU A 427 13.39 14.76 -24.40
CA LEU A 427 12.61 15.31 -25.52
C LEU A 427 11.27 14.60 -25.56
N VAL A 428 10.21 15.39 -25.64
CA VAL A 428 8.82 14.92 -25.80
C VAL A 428 8.37 15.33 -27.22
N VAL A 429 8.09 14.35 -28.05
CA VAL A 429 7.66 14.58 -29.44
C VAL A 429 6.14 14.72 -29.48
N VAL A 430 5.64 15.79 -30.13
CA VAL A 430 4.20 16.10 -30.23
C VAL A 430 3.83 16.39 -31.69
#